data_d55d018b75847db9519b25e51a8421b3
#
_entry.id   d55d018b75847db9519b25e51a8421b3
#
_cell.length_a   1.000
_cell.length_b   1.000
_cell.length_c   1.000
_cell.angle_alpha   90.00
_cell.angle_beta   90.00
_cell.angle_gamma   90.00
#
_symmetry.space_group_name_H-M   'P 1'
#
loop_
_entity.id
_entity.type
_entity.pdbx_description
1 polymer ?
#
loop_
_entity_poly.entity_id
_entity_poly.type
_entity_poly.pdbx_seq_one_letter_code
_entity_poly.pdbx_strand_id
1 'polypeptide(L)'
;MYALFDDAGKFLAGRVMSEADSSMQIELDSGKRVKVKNANVLLRFDKPQPADLIAAAQAKAGEIDLDLAWEFAPEGEFGFADLARDYFSASAGPELQAAALFRLFDAPHYFRRAGKGQFKKAPEETIKAALLAIERKKQLAAQIEAWAAELVAGQCPAPVRERLYKILFKPDKNGPAYKAVVDAAKATQRAPLDLLKDAGAIDSPYQFHFKRFLFEHFPKGTGFPALDAPPVKDALPLAAVQAFSIDDSMTTEIDDALSVQGLGTGTVTFGVHIAAPGLAIQPGSAVDQLGRSEEHTSELQSH
;
A
#
# COMPACT_ATOMS: atom_id res chain seq x y z
N MET A 1 12.44 -11.73 49.07
CA MET A 1 12.93 -12.04 47.73
C MET A 1 11.81 -11.78 46.72
N TYR A 2 12.12 -11.15 45.61
CA TYR A 2 11.22 -10.86 44.48
C TYR A 2 11.76 -11.47 43.21
N ALA A 3 10.91 -11.60 42.20
CA ALA A 3 11.29 -12.12 40.90
C ALA A 3 10.65 -11.30 39.77
N LEU A 4 11.47 -10.98 38.75
CA LEU A 4 11.03 -10.46 37.44
C LEU A 4 10.92 -11.63 36.48
N PHE A 5 9.81 -11.73 35.78
CA PHE A 5 9.55 -12.84 34.85
C PHE A 5 8.83 -12.40 33.56
N ASP A 6 8.92 -13.23 32.55
CA ASP A 6 8.24 -13.04 31.27
C ASP A 6 6.87 -13.79 31.29
N ASP A 7 5.78 -13.07 31.16
CA ASP A 7 4.43 -13.58 30.97
C ASP A 7 3.93 -13.21 29.57
N ALA A 8 4.13 -14.12 28.61
CA ALA A 8 3.74 -13.97 27.21
C ALA A 8 4.23 -12.66 26.55
N GLY A 9 5.46 -12.26 26.83
CA GLY A 9 6.08 -11.04 26.31
C GLY A 9 5.83 -9.78 27.14
N LYS A 10 5.21 -9.92 28.31
CA LYS A 10 5.09 -8.87 29.31
C LYS A 10 6.00 -9.15 30.49
N PHE A 11 6.78 -8.17 30.89
CA PHE A 11 7.59 -8.26 32.07
C PHE A 11 6.79 -7.86 33.31
N LEU A 12 6.67 -8.83 34.23
CA LEU A 12 6.00 -8.64 35.50
C LEU A 12 6.96 -8.95 36.64
N ALA A 13 6.81 -8.28 37.75
CA ALA A 13 7.55 -8.55 38.95
C ALA A 13 6.62 -8.74 40.15
N GLY A 14 7.05 -9.52 41.12
CA GLY A 14 6.27 -9.76 42.32
C GLY A 14 7.04 -10.50 43.40
N ARG A 15 6.39 -10.69 44.55
CA ARG A 15 6.94 -11.36 45.72
C ARG A 15 6.90 -12.89 45.53
N VAL A 16 8.00 -13.56 45.71
CA VAL A 16 8.07 -15.02 45.70
C VAL A 16 7.44 -15.55 47.00
N MET A 17 6.35 -16.30 46.85
CA MET A 17 5.62 -16.89 47.99
C MET A 17 6.09 -18.30 48.29
N SER A 18 6.34 -19.09 47.24
CA SER A 18 6.90 -20.44 47.34
C SER A 18 7.64 -20.79 46.05
N GLU A 19 8.63 -21.68 46.19
CA GLU A 19 9.44 -22.21 45.10
C GLU A 19 9.40 -23.72 45.11
N ALA A 20 9.24 -24.30 43.94
CA ALA A 20 9.37 -25.75 43.67
C ALA A 20 10.37 -25.97 42.52
N ASP A 21 10.78 -27.22 42.29
CA ASP A 21 11.81 -27.55 41.29
C ASP A 21 11.54 -26.98 39.88
N SER A 22 10.29 -26.89 39.47
CA SER A 22 9.92 -26.47 38.10
C SER A 22 9.17 -25.13 38.02
N SER A 23 8.68 -24.58 39.15
CA SER A 23 7.82 -23.41 39.17
C SER A 23 7.84 -22.68 40.51
N MET A 24 7.53 -21.36 40.45
CA MET A 24 7.34 -20.51 41.62
C MET A 24 5.90 -20.03 41.69
N GLN A 25 5.41 -19.78 42.91
CA GLN A 25 4.23 -18.96 43.16
C GLN A 25 4.66 -17.53 43.45
N ILE A 26 4.19 -16.60 42.65
CA ILE A 26 4.53 -15.18 42.76
C ILE A 26 3.25 -14.38 43.00
N GLU A 27 3.26 -13.51 43.99
CA GLU A 27 2.19 -12.57 44.30
C GLU A 27 2.53 -11.21 43.68
N LEU A 28 1.68 -10.73 42.79
CA LEU A 28 1.79 -9.42 42.15
C LEU A 28 1.32 -8.32 43.11
N ASP A 29 1.65 -7.06 42.83
CA ASP A 29 1.22 -5.90 43.60
C ASP A 29 -0.31 -5.76 43.68
N SER A 30 -1.04 -6.32 42.73
CA SER A 30 -2.52 -6.41 42.73
C SER A 30 -3.08 -7.45 43.70
N GLY A 31 -2.23 -8.19 44.44
CA GLY A 31 -2.62 -9.32 45.29
C GLY A 31 -2.90 -10.62 44.53
N LYS A 32 -2.86 -10.61 43.19
CA LYS A 32 -3.06 -11.80 42.36
C LYS A 32 -1.85 -12.73 42.45
N ARG A 33 -2.11 -14.01 42.71
CA ARG A 33 -1.08 -15.04 42.70
C ARG A 33 -1.02 -15.73 41.36
N VAL A 34 0.18 -15.84 40.83
CA VAL A 34 0.47 -16.50 39.55
C VAL A 34 1.48 -17.60 39.71
N LYS A 35 1.30 -18.72 39.00
CA LYS A 35 2.28 -19.81 38.94
C LYS A 35 3.17 -19.58 37.72
N VAL A 36 4.46 -19.37 37.96
CA VAL A 36 5.47 -19.07 36.94
C VAL A 36 6.44 -20.23 36.82
N LYS A 37 6.71 -20.70 35.63
CA LYS A 37 7.76 -21.71 35.39
C LYS A 37 9.13 -21.08 35.70
N ASN A 38 10.03 -21.82 36.34
CA ASN A 38 11.36 -21.30 36.68
C ASN A 38 12.14 -20.80 35.44
N ALA A 39 11.93 -21.44 34.29
CA ALA A 39 12.49 -20.99 33.01
C ALA A 39 11.98 -19.61 32.52
N ASN A 40 10.90 -19.10 33.06
CA ASN A 40 10.36 -17.78 32.73
C ASN A 40 10.85 -16.68 33.69
N VAL A 41 11.49 -17.07 34.80
CA VAL A 41 12.08 -16.13 35.76
C VAL A 41 13.38 -15.61 35.19
N LEU A 42 13.48 -14.30 35.00
CA LEU A 42 14.60 -13.64 34.36
C LEU A 42 15.58 -13.05 35.38
N LEU A 43 15.04 -12.48 36.48
CA LEU A 43 15.87 -11.86 37.53
C LEU A 43 15.26 -12.12 38.90
N ARG A 44 16.11 -12.39 39.88
CA ARG A 44 15.76 -12.48 41.31
C ARG A 44 16.43 -11.32 42.03
N PHE A 45 15.71 -10.70 42.97
CA PHE A 45 16.21 -9.52 43.69
C PHE A 45 15.53 -9.40 45.05
N ASP A 46 16.12 -8.63 45.93
CA ASP A 46 15.59 -8.33 47.26
C ASP A 46 15.12 -6.89 47.40
N LYS A 47 15.75 -5.99 46.68
CA LYS A 47 15.45 -4.56 46.60
C LYS A 47 15.65 -4.08 45.15
N PRO A 48 14.89 -3.06 44.70
CA PRO A 48 13.77 -2.36 45.36
C PRO A 48 12.48 -3.19 45.38
N GLN A 49 11.33 -2.54 45.71
CA GLN A 49 10.01 -3.17 45.54
C GLN A 49 9.73 -3.44 44.05
N PRO A 50 8.87 -4.45 43.72
CA PRO A 50 8.62 -4.84 42.33
C PRO A 50 8.14 -3.72 41.42
N ALA A 51 7.23 -2.86 41.85
CA ALA A 51 6.77 -1.71 41.10
C ALA A 51 7.87 -0.67 40.87
N ASP A 52 8.66 -0.40 41.88
CA ASP A 52 9.79 0.55 41.81
C ASP A 52 10.87 0.04 40.85
N LEU A 53 11.16 -1.26 40.89
CA LEU A 53 12.09 -1.88 39.93
C LEU A 53 11.65 -1.66 38.49
N ILE A 54 10.37 -1.95 38.20
CA ILE A 54 9.84 -1.82 36.82
C ILE A 54 9.88 -0.35 36.39
N ALA A 55 9.45 0.58 37.23
CA ALA A 55 9.46 2.00 36.93
C ALA A 55 10.88 2.55 36.71
N ALA A 56 11.81 2.22 37.59
CA ALA A 56 13.20 2.62 37.46
C ALA A 56 13.87 2.02 36.21
N ALA A 57 13.60 0.73 35.95
CA ALA A 57 14.11 0.05 34.77
C ALA A 57 13.56 0.62 33.46
N GLN A 58 12.28 0.99 33.40
CA GLN A 58 11.68 1.63 32.21
C GLN A 58 12.31 3.01 31.94
N ALA A 59 12.49 3.83 33.00
CA ALA A 59 13.15 5.12 32.87
C ALA A 59 14.59 4.95 32.35
N LYS A 60 15.36 4.06 32.96
CA LYS A 60 16.75 3.80 32.58
C LYS A 60 16.92 3.13 31.23
N ALA A 61 15.96 2.31 30.80
CA ALA A 61 15.99 1.69 29.48
C ALA A 61 16.01 2.73 28.35
N GLY A 62 15.27 3.86 28.51
CA GLY A 62 15.27 4.96 27.56
C GLY A 62 16.60 5.68 27.42
N GLU A 63 17.45 5.63 28.44
CA GLU A 63 18.77 6.27 28.46
C GLU A 63 19.86 5.41 27.78
N ILE A 64 19.61 4.12 27.53
CA ILE A 64 20.57 3.22 26.88
C ILE A 64 20.65 3.56 25.39
N ASP A 65 21.81 4.01 24.95
CA ASP A 65 22.15 4.19 23.54
C ASP A 65 22.29 2.82 22.86
N LEU A 66 21.51 2.59 21.79
CA LEU A 66 21.47 1.28 21.12
C LEU A 66 22.72 1.01 20.27
N ASP A 67 23.31 2.04 19.67
CA ASP A 67 24.52 1.87 18.86
C ASP A 67 25.68 1.50 19.77
N LEU A 68 25.83 2.22 20.88
CA LEU A 68 26.85 1.94 21.89
C LEU A 68 26.63 0.55 22.54
N ALA A 69 25.39 0.21 22.90
CA ALA A 69 25.04 -1.10 23.45
C ALA A 69 25.36 -2.23 22.46
N TRP A 70 25.16 -1.99 21.16
CA TRP A 70 25.48 -2.97 20.12
C TRP A 70 27.00 -3.14 19.96
N GLU A 71 27.78 -2.08 20.06
CA GLU A 71 29.25 -2.15 20.04
C GLU A 71 29.79 -2.98 21.21
N PHE A 72 29.29 -2.74 22.42
CA PHE A 72 29.73 -3.45 23.63
C PHE A 72 29.23 -4.91 23.71
N ALA A 73 28.13 -5.23 23.04
CA ALA A 73 27.56 -6.57 23.11
C ALA A 73 28.50 -7.62 22.47
N PRO A 74 28.63 -8.83 23.07
CA PRO A 74 29.43 -9.91 22.52
C PRO A 74 28.93 -10.41 21.15
N GLU A 75 29.80 -11.01 20.34
CA GLU A 75 29.45 -11.55 19.02
C GLU A 75 28.55 -12.81 19.07
N GLY A 76 28.55 -13.53 20.19
CA GLY A 76 27.73 -14.73 20.40
C GLY A 76 26.35 -14.45 21.00
N GLU A 77 25.78 -15.47 21.61
CA GLU A 77 24.61 -15.34 22.47
C GLU A 77 25.06 -14.80 23.85
N PHE A 78 24.34 -13.83 24.38
CA PHE A 78 24.63 -13.22 25.66
C PHE A 78 23.35 -12.94 26.46
N GLY A 79 23.47 -12.89 27.78
CA GLY A 79 22.39 -12.52 28.68
C GLY A 79 22.26 -11.01 28.84
N PHE A 80 21.07 -10.53 29.14
CA PHE A 80 20.85 -9.11 29.44
C PHE A 80 21.70 -8.63 30.62
N ALA A 81 22.00 -9.50 31.59
CA ALA A 81 22.84 -9.16 32.73
C ALA A 81 24.31 -8.99 32.32
N ASP A 82 24.76 -9.68 31.28
CA ASP A 82 26.12 -9.53 30.75
C ASP A 82 26.27 -8.12 30.11
N LEU A 83 25.29 -7.76 29.24
CA LEU A 83 25.27 -6.41 28.67
C LEU A 83 25.19 -5.33 29.74
N ALA A 84 24.37 -5.53 30.79
CA ALA A 84 24.24 -4.56 31.85
C ALA A 84 25.59 -4.32 32.56
N ARG A 85 26.39 -5.37 32.76
CA ARG A 85 27.76 -5.26 33.36
C ARG A 85 28.70 -4.52 32.44
N ASP A 86 28.68 -4.84 31.15
CA ASP A 86 29.61 -4.28 30.19
C ASP A 86 29.28 -2.81 29.86
N TYR A 87 27.98 -2.48 29.81
CA TYR A 87 27.50 -1.13 29.47
C TYR A 87 27.55 -0.16 30.66
N PHE A 88 27.12 -0.58 31.85
CA PHE A 88 27.06 0.30 33.02
C PHE A 88 28.23 0.12 33.97
N SER A 89 28.38 -1.06 34.59
CA SER A 89 29.49 -1.41 35.47
C SER A 89 29.43 -2.88 35.90
N ALA A 90 30.53 -3.43 36.35
CA ALA A 90 30.64 -4.79 36.88
C ALA A 90 29.67 -5.07 38.06
N SER A 91 29.19 -4.03 38.76
CA SER A 91 28.24 -4.08 39.87
C SER A 91 26.83 -3.63 39.51
N ALA A 92 26.44 -3.75 38.23
CA ALA A 92 25.10 -3.35 37.79
C ALA A 92 23.99 -4.06 38.62
N GLY A 93 23.23 -3.25 39.36
CA GLY A 93 22.18 -3.72 40.23
C GLY A 93 20.91 -4.22 39.43
N PRO A 94 19.90 -4.74 40.16
CA PRO A 94 18.69 -5.28 39.55
C PRO A 94 17.97 -4.30 38.61
N GLU A 95 17.97 -3.00 38.92
CA GLU A 95 17.34 -1.95 38.13
C GLU A 95 18.01 -1.79 36.75
N LEU A 96 19.36 -1.77 36.74
CA LEU A 96 20.14 -1.63 35.51
C LEU A 96 20.12 -2.90 34.68
N GLN A 97 20.08 -4.08 35.30
CA GLN A 97 19.88 -5.35 34.60
C GLN A 97 18.49 -5.44 33.96
N ALA A 98 17.45 -5.04 34.68
CA ALA A 98 16.09 -4.97 34.13
C ALA A 98 15.96 -3.91 33.02
N ALA A 99 16.67 -2.78 33.15
CA ALA A 99 16.73 -1.75 32.10
C ALA A 99 17.37 -2.29 30.80
N ALA A 100 18.50 -3.00 30.91
CA ALA A 100 19.12 -3.66 29.77
C ALA A 100 18.19 -4.69 29.13
N LEU A 101 17.50 -5.53 29.93
CA LEU A 101 16.52 -6.48 29.45
C LEU A 101 15.40 -5.79 28.63
N PHE A 102 14.81 -4.73 29.17
CA PHE A 102 13.71 -4.00 28.50
C PHE A 102 14.20 -3.36 27.21
N ARG A 103 15.36 -2.73 27.23
CA ARG A 103 15.94 -2.08 26.05
C ARG A 103 16.25 -3.06 24.92
N LEU A 104 16.88 -4.19 25.26
CA LEU A 104 17.18 -5.26 24.30
C LEU A 104 15.89 -5.85 23.69
N PHE A 105 14.87 -6.01 24.53
CA PHE A 105 13.57 -6.56 24.10
C PHE A 105 12.82 -5.63 23.15
N ASP A 106 12.88 -4.32 23.38
CA ASP A 106 12.22 -3.30 22.59
C ASP A 106 12.96 -2.92 21.30
N ALA A 107 14.18 -3.42 21.14
CA ALA A 107 15.03 -3.16 19.98
C ALA A 107 15.34 -4.43 19.14
N PRO A 108 14.34 -5.13 18.61
CA PRO A 108 14.54 -6.39 17.86
C PRO A 108 15.35 -6.22 16.57
N HIS A 109 15.52 -4.99 16.09
CA HIS A 109 16.34 -4.65 14.94
C HIS A 109 17.84 -4.55 15.28
N TYR A 110 18.19 -4.32 16.54
CA TYR A 110 19.56 -4.39 17.04
C TYR A 110 19.90 -5.75 17.64
N PHE A 111 18.94 -6.36 18.37
CA PHE A 111 19.16 -7.57 19.16
C PHE A 111 18.05 -8.59 18.91
N ARG A 112 18.44 -9.73 18.36
CA ARG A 112 17.52 -10.86 18.15
C ARG A 112 17.43 -11.68 19.42
N ARG A 113 16.25 -12.13 19.78
CA ARG A 113 16.06 -13.05 20.91
C ARG A 113 16.61 -14.42 20.55
N ALA A 114 17.51 -14.93 21.39
CA ALA A 114 18.07 -16.28 21.29
C ALA A 114 17.46 -17.24 22.31
N GLY A 115 16.82 -16.71 23.36
CA GLY A 115 16.15 -17.47 24.42
C GLY A 115 15.53 -16.51 25.43
N LYS A 116 15.13 -17.04 26.60
CA LYS A 116 14.60 -16.21 27.67
C LYS A 116 15.72 -15.44 28.35
N GLY A 117 15.69 -14.13 28.19
CA GLY A 117 16.74 -13.25 28.67
C GLY A 117 18.08 -13.38 27.91
N GLN A 118 18.09 -14.14 26.80
CA GLN A 118 19.26 -14.29 25.94
C GLN A 118 19.02 -13.57 24.61
N PHE A 119 20.08 -12.92 24.10
CA PHE A 119 20.05 -12.11 22.92
C PHE A 119 21.28 -12.37 22.04
N LYS A 120 21.18 -11.96 20.79
CA LYS A 120 22.28 -11.99 19.82
C LYS A 120 22.27 -10.71 19.00
N LYS A 121 23.44 -10.14 18.72
CA LYS A 121 23.59 -8.97 17.85
C LYS A 121 22.96 -9.24 16.48
N ALA A 122 22.24 -8.26 15.95
CA ALA A 122 21.89 -8.27 14.54
C ALA A 122 23.07 -7.79 13.70
N PRO A 123 23.26 -8.28 12.48
CA PRO A 123 24.27 -7.73 11.56
C PRO A 123 24.03 -6.24 11.29
N GLU A 124 25.12 -5.48 11.18
CA GLU A 124 25.08 -4.02 10.93
C GLU A 124 24.21 -3.64 9.73
N GLU A 125 24.30 -4.39 8.62
CA GLU A 125 23.49 -4.15 7.43
C GLU A 125 21.98 -4.31 7.72
N THR A 126 21.61 -5.28 8.59
CA THR A 126 20.21 -5.46 9.01
C THR A 126 19.72 -4.27 9.82
N ILE A 127 20.56 -3.73 10.70
CA ILE A 127 20.24 -2.55 11.50
C ILE A 127 20.02 -1.35 10.59
N LYS A 128 20.96 -1.07 9.67
CA LYS A 128 20.85 0.04 8.72
C LYS A 128 19.58 -0.05 7.89
N ALA A 129 19.28 -1.24 7.36
CA ALA A 129 18.04 -1.46 6.59
C ALA A 129 16.78 -1.25 7.42
N ALA A 130 16.77 -1.72 8.68
CA ALA A 130 15.64 -1.56 9.59
C ALA A 130 15.43 -0.09 9.99
N LEU A 131 16.48 0.64 10.32
CA LEU A 131 16.42 2.07 10.66
C LEU A 131 15.90 2.90 9.48
N LEU A 132 16.38 2.61 8.26
CA LEU A 132 15.87 3.25 7.04
C LEU A 132 14.38 2.97 6.82
N ALA A 133 13.95 1.74 7.07
CA ALA A 133 12.52 1.36 6.95
C ALA A 133 11.65 2.07 8.00
N ILE A 134 12.13 2.19 9.24
CA ILE A 134 11.47 2.93 10.33
C ILE A 134 11.33 4.39 9.95
N GLU A 135 12.41 5.02 9.47
CA GLU A 135 12.39 6.43 9.06
C GLU A 135 11.44 6.67 7.88
N ARG A 136 11.48 5.82 6.85
CA ARG A 136 10.52 5.88 5.73
C ARG A 136 9.07 5.76 6.20
N LYS A 137 8.80 4.86 7.15
CA LYS A 137 7.45 4.69 7.72
C LYS A 137 7.01 5.94 8.49
N LYS A 138 7.92 6.56 9.24
CA LYS A 138 7.65 7.81 9.96
C LYS A 138 7.36 8.97 9.00
N GLN A 139 8.18 9.13 7.96
CA GLN A 139 7.97 10.15 6.92
C GLN A 139 6.64 9.95 6.19
N LEU A 140 6.31 8.70 5.83
CA LEU A 140 5.04 8.38 5.19
C LEU A 140 3.84 8.69 6.10
N ALA A 141 3.93 8.39 7.40
CA ALA A 141 2.90 8.73 8.37
C ALA A 141 2.69 10.24 8.48
N ALA A 142 3.76 11.01 8.60
CA ALA A 142 3.70 12.48 8.63
C ALA A 142 3.11 13.05 7.33
N GLN A 143 3.43 12.47 6.19
CA GLN A 143 2.86 12.88 4.89
C GLN A 143 1.35 12.61 4.80
N ILE A 144 0.90 11.44 5.30
CA ILE A 144 -0.54 11.11 5.35
C ILE A 144 -1.28 12.12 6.24
N GLU A 145 -0.72 12.45 7.40
CA GLU A 145 -1.28 13.42 8.33
C GLU A 145 -1.35 14.82 7.71
N ALA A 146 -0.29 15.26 7.02
CA ALA A 146 -0.28 16.54 6.32
C ALA A 146 -1.37 16.61 5.24
N TRP A 147 -1.50 15.59 4.39
CA TRP A 147 -2.56 15.53 3.38
C TRP A 147 -3.96 15.48 3.98
N ALA A 148 -4.14 14.77 5.10
CA ALA A 148 -5.41 14.77 5.82
C ALA A 148 -5.76 16.16 6.35
N ALA A 149 -4.80 16.88 6.90
CA ALA A 149 -4.97 18.25 7.37
C ALA A 149 -5.34 19.23 6.24
N GLU A 150 -4.69 19.12 5.07
CA GLU A 150 -5.04 19.92 3.87
C GLU A 150 -6.50 19.66 3.45
N LEU A 151 -6.93 18.39 3.41
CA LEU A 151 -8.32 18.03 3.08
C LEU A 151 -9.32 18.59 4.09
N VAL A 152 -9.01 18.54 5.39
CA VAL A 152 -9.84 19.16 6.44
C VAL A 152 -9.93 20.68 6.26
N ALA A 153 -8.84 21.31 5.81
CA ALA A 153 -8.81 22.76 5.49
C ALA A 153 -9.49 23.12 4.17
N GLY A 154 -10.08 22.16 3.45
CA GLY A 154 -10.77 22.40 2.18
C GLY A 154 -9.84 22.49 0.96
N GLN A 155 -8.63 21.95 1.05
CA GLN A 155 -7.66 21.89 -0.03
C GLN A 155 -7.38 20.45 -0.42
N CYS A 156 -7.42 20.12 -1.71
CA CYS A 156 -7.12 18.77 -2.18
C CYS A 156 -5.66 18.66 -2.60
N PRO A 157 -4.84 17.85 -1.89
CA PRO A 157 -3.47 17.57 -2.29
C PRO A 157 -3.39 16.96 -3.69
N ALA A 158 -2.37 17.32 -4.47
CA ALA A 158 -2.18 16.82 -5.84
C ALA A 158 -2.20 15.26 -5.92
N PRO A 159 -1.50 14.51 -5.05
CA PRO A 159 -1.52 13.05 -5.09
C PRO A 159 -2.90 12.42 -4.81
N VAL A 160 -3.77 13.12 -4.08
CA VAL A 160 -5.16 12.69 -3.84
C VAL A 160 -6.00 13.00 -5.08
N ARG A 161 -5.86 14.20 -5.66
CA ARG A 161 -6.56 14.61 -6.88
C ARG A 161 -6.27 13.71 -8.07
N GLU A 162 -5.02 13.37 -8.30
CA GLU A 162 -4.58 12.47 -9.38
C GLU A 162 -5.17 11.07 -9.26
N ARG A 163 -5.44 10.62 -8.05
CA ARG A 163 -5.94 9.27 -7.76
C ARG A 163 -7.41 9.24 -7.34
N LEU A 164 -8.14 10.34 -7.55
CA LEU A 164 -9.51 10.54 -7.09
C LEU A 164 -10.43 9.34 -7.38
N TYR A 165 -10.49 8.93 -8.64
CA TYR A 165 -11.38 7.84 -9.08
C TYR A 165 -10.94 6.47 -8.53
N LYS A 166 -9.62 6.25 -8.42
CA LYS A 166 -9.08 5.04 -7.78
C LYS A 166 -9.43 5.01 -6.29
N ILE A 167 -9.31 6.14 -5.60
CA ILE A 167 -9.66 6.26 -4.17
C ILE A 167 -11.14 5.98 -3.94
N LEU A 168 -12.02 6.49 -4.80
CA LEU A 168 -13.47 6.36 -4.61
C LEU A 168 -14.03 5.00 -5.07
N PHE A 169 -13.51 4.42 -6.17
CA PHE A 169 -14.16 3.28 -6.82
C PHE A 169 -13.35 1.98 -6.83
N LYS A 170 -12.01 2.05 -6.77
CA LYS A 170 -11.11 0.87 -6.68
C LYS A 170 -9.98 1.14 -5.67
N PRO A 171 -10.30 1.37 -4.38
CA PRO A 171 -9.33 1.85 -3.43
C PRO A 171 -8.23 0.82 -3.10
N ASP A 172 -7.00 1.29 -3.15
CA ASP A 172 -5.90 0.64 -2.45
C ASP A 172 -5.92 1.12 -0.98
N LYS A 173 -6.45 0.26 -0.11
CA LYS A 173 -6.61 0.58 1.33
C LYS A 173 -5.27 0.81 2.05
N ASN A 174 -4.17 0.34 1.49
CA ASN A 174 -2.83 0.55 2.02
C ASN A 174 -2.17 1.82 1.48
N GLY A 175 -2.71 2.38 0.41
CA GLY A 175 -2.18 3.58 -0.25
C GLY A 175 -2.26 4.83 0.63
N PRO A 176 -1.22 5.67 0.64
CA PRO A 176 -1.17 6.85 1.51
C PRO A 176 -2.26 7.87 1.20
N ALA A 177 -2.58 8.11 -0.08
CA ALA A 177 -3.64 9.03 -0.48
C ALA A 177 -5.02 8.57 -0.01
N TYR A 178 -5.32 7.26 -0.06
CA TYR A 178 -6.55 6.69 0.48
C TYR A 178 -6.64 6.88 2.00
N LYS A 179 -5.54 6.59 2.73
CA LYS A 179 -5.50 6.76 4.19
C LYS A 179 -5.74 8.21 4.59
N ALA A 180 -5.12 9.17 3.90
CA ALA A 180 -5.33 10.60 4.15
C ALA A 180 -6.81 10.99 4.00
N VAL A 181 -7.48 10.52 2.95
CA VAL A 181 -8.92 10.77 2.74
C VAL A 181 -9.77 10.14 3.85
N VAL A 182 -9.45 8.91 4.26
CA VAL A 182 -10.18 8.22 5.34
C VAL A 182 -9.99 8.93 6.68
N ASP A 183 -8.78 9.38 6.99
CA ASP A 183 -8.49 10.07 8.24
C ASP A 183 -9.15 11.45 8.28
N ALA A 184 -9.11 12.21 7.18
CA ALA A 184 -9.83 13.48 7.05
C ALA A 184 -11.36 13.30 7.13
N ALA A 185 -11.90 12.26 6.49
CA ALA A 185 -13.32 11.94 6.53
C ALA A 185 -13.79 11.60 7.96
N LYS A 186 -12.98 10.84 8.71
CA LYS A 186 -13.24 10.56 10.13
C LYS A 186 -13.18 11.82 10.99
N ALA A 187 -12.15 12.64 10.80
CA ALA A 187 -11.97 13.87 11.58
C ALA A 187 -13.13 14.87 11.36
N THR A 188 -13.65 14.95 10.15
CA THR A 188 -14.75 15.87 9.77
C THR A 188 -16.14 15.23 9.89
N GLN A 189 -16.24 13.92 10.15
CA GLN A 189 -17.48 13.13 10.12
C GLN A 189 -18.26 13.26 8.80
N ARG A 190 -17.55 13.41 7.68
CA ARG A 190 -18.10 13.59 6.34
C ARG A 190 -17.83 12.38 5.46
N ALA A 191 -18.73 12.14 4.49
CA ALA A 191 -18.47 11.13 3.47
C ALA A 191 -17.26 11.54 2.59
N PRO A 192 -16.41 10.59 2.18
CA PRO A 192 -15.24 10.88 1.34
C PRO A 192 -15.56 11.68 0.07
N LEU A 193 -16.69 11.40 -0.58
CA LEU A 193 -17.11 12.13 -1.78
C LEU A 193 -17.40 13.61 -1.49
N ASP A 194 -18.13 13.88 -0.41
CA ASP A 194 -18.48 15.25 -0.02
C ASP A 194 -17.24 16.02 0.42
N LEU A 195 -16.36 15.38 1.19
CA LEU A 195 -15.08 15.96 1.57
C LEU A 195 -14.25 16.36 0.35
N LEU A 196 -14.10 15.46 -0.61
CA LEU A 196 -13.31 15.70 -1.82
C LEU A 196 -13.94 16.75 -2.75
N LYS A 197 -15.27 16.81 -2.82
CA LYS A 197 -16.00 17.85 -3.52
C LYS A 197 -15.70 19.22 -2.92
N ASP A 198 -15.82 19.36 -1.61
CA ASP A 198 -15.61 20.63 -0.92
C ASP A 198 -14.13 21.05 -0.90
N ALA A 199 -13.21 20.10 -0.94
CA ALA A 199 -11.78 20.35 -1.16
C ALA A 199 -11.44 20.71 -2.62
N GLY A 200 -12.45 20.88 -3.50
CA GLY A 200 -12.27 21.29 -4.88
C GLY A 200 -11.63 20.21 -5.78
N ALA A 201 -11.74 18.93 -5.40
CA ALA A 201 -11.24 17.82 -6.22
C ALA A 201 -12.15 17.49 -7.40
N ILE A 202 -13.41 17.95 -7.35
CA ILE A 202 -14.45 17.67 -8.35
C ILE A 202 -14.89 18.98 -8.97
N ASP A 203 -14.60 19.17 -10.26
CA ASP A 203 -14.86 20.39 -11.00
C ASP A 203 -16.37 20.62 -11.21
N SER A 204 -17.07 19.56 -11.63
CA SER A 204 -18.53 19.59 -11.80
C SER A 204 -19.12 18.18 -11.76
N PRO A 205 -20.43 18.01 -11.48
CA PRO A 205 -21.08 16.69 -11.55
C PRO A 205 -20.92 16.01 -12.90
N TYR A 206 -21.05 16.77 -14.01
CA TYR A 206 -20.86 16.23 -15.36
C TYR A 206 -19.46 15.66 -15.54
N GLN A 207 -18.43 16.44 -15.24
CA GLN A 207 -17.03 15.99 -15.36
C GLN A 207 -16.73 14.80 -14.45
N PHE A 208 -17.32 14.77 -13.26
CA PHE A 208 -17.17 13.65 -12.34
C PHE A 208 -17.72 12.35 -12.93
N HIS A 209 -18.96 12.37 -13.44
CA HIS A 209 -19.58 11.18 -14.02
C HIS A 209 -18.90 10.76 -15.33
N PHE A 210 -18.51 11.70 -16.16
CA PHE A 210 -17.79 11.41 -17.40
C PHE A 210 -16.42 10.77 -17.12
N LYS A 211 -15.61 11.36 -16.25
CA LYS A 211 -14.31 10.77 -15.86
C LYS A 211 -14.47 9.44 -15.12
N ARG A 212 -15.52 9.27 -14.34
CA ARG A 212 -15.86 7.97 -13.73
C ARG A 212 -16.13 6.90 -14.81
N PHE A 213 -16.94 7.23 -15.78
CA PHE A 213 -17.22 6.34 -16.91
C PHE A 213 -15.93 5.95 -17.63
N LEU A 214 -15.08 6.91 -17.96
CA LEU A 214 -13.78 6.62 -18.57
C LEU A 214 -12.91 5.72 -17.68
N PHE A 215 -12.86 5.96 -16.38
CA PHE A 215 -12.09 5.14 -15.44
C PHE A 215 -12.58 3.70 -15.35
N GLU A 216 -13.90 3.50 -15.41
CA GLU A 216 -14.51 2.17 -15.29
C GLU A 216 -14.44 1.38 -16.60
N HIS A 217 -14.66 2.03 -17.74
CA HIS A 217 -14.82 1.37 -19.04
C HIS A 217 -13.62 1.52 -19.98
N PHE A 218 -12.78 2.53 -19.79
CA PHE A 218 -11.63 2.80 -20.64
C PHE A 218 -10.31 2.86 -19.84
N PRO A 219 -9.92 1.77 -19.16
CA PRO A 219 -8.74 1.77 -18.28
C PRO A 219 -7.43 1.99 -19.03
N LYS A 220 -7.40 1.75 -20.34
CA LYS A 220 -6.25 1.98 -21.23
C LYS A 220 -6.33 3.32 -21.98
N GLY A 221 -7.39 4.11 -21.77
CA GLY A 221 -7.68 5.35 -22.50
C GLY A 221 -8.65 5.13 -23.66
N THR A 222 -9.15 6.24 -24.22
CA THR A 222 -10.16 6.25 -25.30
C THR A 222 -9.54 6.34 -26.70
N GLY A 223 -8.24 6.56 -26.80
CA GLY A 223 -7.54 6.66 -28.06
C GLY A 223 -7.13 5.31 -28.62
N PHE A 224 -7.10 5.22 -29.95
CA PHE A 224 -6.45 4.09 -30.61
C PHE A 224 -4.92 4.24 -30.53
N PRO A 225 -4.17 3.14 -30.51
CA PRO A 225 -2.72 3.20 -30.69
C PRO A 225 -2.38 3.82 -32.05
N ALA A 226 -1.24 4.50 -32.15
CA ALA A 226 -0.77 5.00 -33.43
C ALA A 226 -0.52 3.81 -34.37
N LEU A 227 -1.24 3.78 -35.47
CA LEU A 227 -1.10 2.76 -36.51
C LEU A 227 -0.90 3.45 -37.87
N ASP A 228 0.04 2.94 -38.63
CA ASP A 228 0.22 3.38 -40.02
C ASP A 228 -0.90 2.78 -40.87
N ALA A 229 -1.51 3.59 -41.72
CA ALA A 229 -2.45 3.10 -42.72
C ALA A 229 -1.72 2.22 -43.75
N PRO A 230 -2.13 0.95 -43.89
CA PRO A 230 -1.45 0.08 -44.85
C PRO A 230 -1.72 0.58 -46.28
N PRO A 231 -0.72 0.59 -47.17
CA PRO A 231 -0.92 1.00 -48.54
C PRO A 231 -1.78 -0.02 -49.32
N VAL A 232 -2.69 0.48 -50.14
CA VAL A 232 -3.41 -0.35 -51.10
C VAL A 232 -2.42 -0.78 -52.20
N LYS A 233 -2.17 -2.08 -52.30
CA LYS A 233 -1.16 -2.63 -53.23
C LYS A 233 -1.68 -2.82 -54.64
N ASP A 234 -2.98 -3.05 -54.79
CA ASP A 234 -3.62 -3.37 -56.05
C ASP A 234 -4.30 -2.13 -56.66
N ALA A 235 -3.84 -1.72 -57.84
CA ALA A 235 -4.52 -0.70 -58.59
C ALA A 235 -5.74 -1.35 -59.33
N LEU A 236 -6.92 -1.13 -58.79
CA LEU A 236 -8.15 -1.61 -59.42
C LEU A 236 -8.52 -0.69 -60.57
N PRO A 237 -9.04 -1.25 -61.71
CA PRO A 237 -9.51 -0.45 -62.80
C PRO A 237 -10.76 0.38 -62.36
N LEU A 238 -10.81 1.62 -62.85
CA LEU A 238 -12.01 2.45 -62.64
C LEU A 238 -13.20 1.89 -63.44
N ALA A 239 -14.29 1.68 -62.76
CA ALA A 239 -15.55 1.30 -63.42
C ALA A 239 -16.13 2.52 -64.16
N ALA A 240 -16.59 2.32 -65.40
CA ALA A 240 -17.21 3.36 -66.19
C ALA A 240 -18.70 3.55 -65.78
N VAL A 241 -18.95 3.94 -64.53
CA VAL A 241 -20.26 4.16 -63.93
C VAL A 241 -20.32 5.53 -63.25
N GLN A 242 -21.49 6.10 -63.21
CA GLN A 242 -21.77 7.26 -62.36
C GLN A 242 -22.37 6.74 -61.05
N ALA A 243 -21.54 6.73 -60.02
CA ALA A 243 -21.94 6.34 -58.67
C ALA A 243 -22.33 7.57 -57.85
N PHE A 244 -23.32 7.40 -56.98
CA PHE A 244 -23.73 8.40 -56.00
C PHE A 244 -23.98 7.75 -54.65
N SER A 245 -23.67 8.44 -53.57
CA SER A 245 -23.98 8.04 -52.21
C SER A 245 -25.26 8.72 -51.71
N ILE A 246 -25.89 8.15 -50.71
CA ILE A 246 -27.06 8.72 -50.04
C ILE A 246 -26.71 8.88 -48.55
N ASP A 247 -25.97 9.93 -48.27
CA ASP A 247 -25.45 10.21 -46.93
C ASP A 247 -26.01 11.52 -46.39
N ASP A 248 -25.87 11.71 -45.10
CA ASP A 248 -26.11 12.99 -44.43
C ASP A 248 -25.08 14.02 -44.90
N SER A 249 -25.45 15.28 -44.97
CA SER A 249 -24.53 16.37 -45.35
C SER A 249 -23.31 16.54 -44.42
N MET A 250 -23.35 15.94 -43.23
CA MET A 250 -22.25 15.94 -42.26
C MET A 250 -21.37 14.69 -42.31
N THR A 251 -21.70 13.71 -43.15
CA THR A 251 -20.94 12.47 -43.33
C THR A 251 -19.60 12.80 -44.01
N THR A 252 -18.50 12.40 -43.38
CA THR A 252 -17.15 12.53 -43.93
C THR A 252 -16.59 11.22 -44.45
N GLU A 253 -17.20 10.09 -44.10
CA GLU A 253 -16.79 8.74 -44.46
C GLU A 253 -17.91 8.11 -45.30
N ILE A 254 -17.63 7.90 -46.56
CA ILE A 254 -18.59 7.28 -47.52
C ILE A 254 -18.16 5.85 -47.73
N ASP A 255 -18.95 4.91 -47.22
CA ASP A 255 -18.69 3.47 -47.26
C ASP A 255 -19.38 2.76 -48.40
N ASP A 256 -20.50 3.30 -48.88
CA ASP A 256 -21.29 2.71 -49.96
C ASP A 256 -21.78 3.75 -50.98
N ALA A 257 -22.05 3.24 -52.16
CA ALA A 257 -22.61 4.04 -53.25
C ALA A 257 -23.45 3.18 -54.18
N LEU A 258 -24.32 3.82 -54.91
CA LEU A 258 -25.23 3.20 -55.88
C LEU A 258 -24.91 3.72 -57.27
N SER A 259 -25.16 2.90 -58.29
CA SER A 259 -25.14 3.34 -59.70
C SER A 259 -26.26 2.70 -60.46
N VAL A 260 -26.72 3.40 -61.50
CA VAL A 260 -27.76 2.89 -62.42
C VAL A 260 -27.29 3.11 -63.86
N GLN A 261 -27.38 2.08 -64.67
CA GLN A 261 -27.06 2.14 -66.08
C GLN A 261 -28.19 1.55 -66.91
N GLY A 262 -28.31 1.97 -68.18
CA GLY A 262 -29.26 1.41 -69.11
C GLY A 262 -30.74 1.88 -68.94
N LEU A 263 -30.95 3.00 -68.27
CA LEU A 263 -32.28 3.59 -68.15
C LEU A 263 -32.83 3.89 -69.58
N GLY A 264 -34.03 3.36 -69.87
CA GLY A 264 -34.71 3.55 -71.17
C GLY A 264 -34.27 2.57 -72.25
N THR A 265 -33.36 1.62 -72.03
CA THR A 265 -32.85 0.67 -73.03
C THR A 265 -33.57 -0.69 -72.93
N GLY A 266 -34.52 -0.89 -72.07
CA GLY A 266 -35.14 -2.15 -71.78
C GLY A 266 -34.44 -3.06 -70.78
N THR A 267 -33.16 -2.81 -70.53
CA THR A 267 -32.37 -3.54 -69.51
C THR A 267 -31.68 -2.51 -68.62
N VAL A 268 -31.94 -2.60 -67.32
CA VAL A 268 -31.34 -1.71 -66.33
C VAL A 268 -30.37 -2.51 -65.49
N THR A 269 -29.14 -2.02 -65.33
CA THR A 269 -28.14 -2.53 -64.41
C THR A 269 -28.08 -1.62 -63.21
N PHE A 270 -28.30 -2.18 -62.03
CA PHE A 270 -28.16 -1.51 -60.75
C PHE A 270 -26.86 -1.97 -60.11
N GLY A 271 -25.99 -1.02 -59.75
CA GLY A 271 -24.73 -1.31 -59.07
C GLY A 271 -24.80 -0.90 -57.59
N VAL A 272 -24.32 -1.76 -56.74
CA VAL A 272 -24.04 -1.47 -55.31
C VAL A 272 -22.55 -1.54 -55.11
N HIS A 273 -21.99 -0.45 -54.66
CA HIS A 273 -20.53 -0.29 -54.46
C HIS A 273 -20.29 -0.19 -52.96
N ILE A 274 -19.38 -0.99 -52.44
CA ILE A 274 -19.05 -1.05 -51.00
C ILE A 274 -17.54 -0.88 -50.82
N ALA A 275 -17.17 -0.11 -49.82
CA ALA A 275 -15.75 0.03 -49.44
C ALA A 275 -15.12 -1.34 -49.17
N ALA A 276 -13.92 -1.54 -49.64
CA ALA A 276 -13.23 -2.82 -49.58
C ALA A 276 -11.94 -2.71 -48.71
N PRO A 277 -12.02 -2.54 -47.38
CA PRO A 277 -10.84 -2.37 -46.51
C PRO A 277 -9.91 -3.59 -46.58
N GLY A 278 -10.43 -4.78 -46.93
CA GLY A 278 -9.64 -6.00 -47.10
C GLY A 278 -8.57 -5.93 -48.22
N LEU A 279 -8.62 -4.93 -49.11
CA LEU A 279 -7.59 -4.70 -50.12
C LEU A 279 -6.28 -4.18 -49.47
N ALA A 280 -6.37 -3.46 -48.37
CA ALA A 280 -5.27 -2.91 -47.64
C ALA A 280 -4.96 -3.68 -46.36
N ILE A 281 -6.01 -4.07 -45.60
CA ILE A 281 -5.89 -4.67 -44.27
C ILE A 281 -5.76 -6.19 -44.43
N GLN A 282 -4.58 -6.72 -44.11
CA GLN A 282 -4.36 -8.16 -44.10
C GLN A 282 -4.81 -8.79 -42.75
N PRO A 283 -5.39 -10.01 -42.79
CA PRO A 283 -5.70 -10.76 -41.57
C PRO A 283 -4.47 -10.92 -40.68
N GLY A 284 -4.59 -10.65 -39.38
CA GLY A 284 -3.51 -10.70 -38.40
C GLY A 284 -2.59 -9.48 -38.39
N SER A 285 -2.82 -8.47 -39.24
CA SER A 285 -2.10 -7.19 -39.16
C SER A 285 -2.48 -6.41 -37.88
N ALA A 286 -1.65 -5.42 -37.50
CA ALA A 286 -1.93 -4.61 -36.31
C ALA A 286 -3.29 -3.89 -36.39
N VAL A 287 -3.69 -3.44 -37.58
CA VAL A 287 -5.00 -2.81 -37.82
C VAL A 287 -6.14 -3.84 -37.68
N ASP A 288 -5.99 -5.04 -38.25
CA ASP A 288 -6.96 -6.12 -38.13
C ASP A 288 -7.13 -6.58 -36.66
N GLN A 289 -6.01 -6.73 -35.95
CA GLN A 289 -6.06 -7.09 -34.53
C GLN A 289 -6.73 -6.03 -33.68
N LEU A 290 -6.49 -4.74 -33.94
CA LEU A 290 -7.17 -3.65 -33.25
C LEU A 290 -8.67 -3.66 -33.55
N GLY A 291 -9.06 -3.79 -34.83
CA GLY A 291 -10.46 -3.82 -35.24
C GLY A 291 -11.26 -5.01 -34.68
N ARG A 292 -10.57 -6.11 -34.37
CA ARG A 292 -11.19 -7.29 -33.71
C ARG A 292 -11.18 -7.23 -32.18
N SER A 293 -10.54 -6.22 -31.59
CA SER A 293 -10.50 -6.07 -30.13
C SER A 293 -11.87 -5.65 -29.62
N GLU A 294 -12.44 -6.42 -28.68
CA GLU A 294 -13.72 -6.10 -28.04
C GLU A 294 -13.74 -4.72 -27.34
N GLU A 295 -12.57 -4.23 -26.94
CA GLU A 295 -12.45 -2.92 -26.32
C GLU A 295 -12.70 -1.76 -27.30
N HIS A 296 -12.62 -2.02 -28.58
CA HIS A 296 -12.72 -1.02 -29.64
C HIS A 296 -13.82 -1.33 -30.68
N THR A 297 -14.46 -2.47 -30.55
CA THR A 297 -15.67 -2.71 -31.32
C THR A 297 -16.73 -1.74 -30.81
N SER A 298 -17.03 -0.71 -31.60
CA SER A 298 -18.30 -0.03 -31.46
C SER A 298 -19.36 -1.05 -31.86
N GLU A 299 -19.78 -1.89 -30.94
CA GLU A 299 -21.04 -2.58 -31.08
C GLU A 299 -22.17 -1.57 -30.97
N LEU A 300 -22.20 -0.66 -31.89
CA LEU A 300 -23.41 0.02 -32.25
C LEU A 300 -24.24 -1.00 -33.02
N GLN A 301 -24.69 -1.99 -32.31
CA GLN A 301 -25.84 -2.75 -32.69
C GLN A 301 -27.00 -1.78 -32.65
N SER A 302 -27.21 -1.05 -33.72
CA SER A 302 -28.50 -0.42 -33.97
C SER A 302 -29.49 -1.54 -34.15
N HIS A 303 -30.25 -1.82 -33.13
CA HIS A 303 -31.48 -2.61 -33.23
C HIS A 303 -32.64 -1.70 -33.60
#